data_124b12b82f17a37196cc89b6b51a6ea5
#
_entry.id   124b12b82f17a37196cc89b6b51a6ea5
#
_cell.length_a   1.000
_cell.length_b   1.000
_cell.length_c   1.000
_cell.angle_alpha   90.00
_cell.angle_beta   90.00
_cell.angle_gamma   90.00
#
_symmetry.space_group_name_H-M   'P 1'
#
loop_
_entity.id
_entity.type
_entity.pdbx_description
1 polymer ?
#
loop_
_entity_poly.entity_id
_entity_poly.type
_entity_poly.pdbx_seq_one_letter_code
_entity_poly.pdbx_strand_id
1 'polypeptide(L)'
;METPWAVTHEKVEAALKQIVEISKPRKLILFGSYVAGTVKRDSDLDVLVVTGDDVDNPRKESIRIRRALKGVSMSMDILVVSERVLNACADAPGLIYREALRKGKVVYESAA
;
A
#
# COMPACT_ATOMS: atom_id res chain seq x y z
N MET A 1 -6.83 25.68 -3.16
CA MET A 1 -7.68 24.88 -2.26
C MET A 1 -7.56 23.40 -2.61
N GLU A 2 -7.25 22.59 -1.63
CA GLU A 2 -7.15 21.16 -1.85
C GLU A 2 -8.52 20.53 -2.02
N THR A 3 -8.60 19.52 -2.89
CA THR A 3 -9.81 18.73 -3.01
C THR A 3 -9.92 17.75 -1.82
N PRO A 4 -11.15 17.40 -1.38
CA PRO A 4 -11.32 16.50 -0.23
C PRO A 4 -10.64 15.15 -0.38
N TRP A 5 -10.41 14.71 -1.63
CA TRP A 5 -9.77 13.42 -1.92
C TRP A 5 -8.30 13.52 -2.25
N ALA A 6 -7.70 14.70 -2.14
CA ALA A 6 -6.28 14.89 -2.44
C ALA A 6 -5.40 14.10 -1.49
N VAL A 7 -4.29 13.58 -2.01
CA VAL A 7 -3.29 12.86 -1.21
C VAL A 7 -2.46 13.87 -0.43
N THR A 8 -2.47 13.78 0.90
CA THR A 8 -1.66 14.62 1.77
C THR A 8 -0.87 13.76 2.73
N HIS A 9 0.24 14.30 3.25
CA HIS A 9 1.08 13.59 4.20
C HIS A 9 0.29 13.12 5.43
N GLU A 10 -0.57 13.97 5.97
CA GLU A 10 -1.39 13.65 7.13
C GLU A 10 -2.34 12.49 6.87
N LYS A 11 -2.98 12.50 5.69
CA LYS A 11 -3.88 11.42 5.29
C LYS A 11 -3.13 10.12 5.07
N VAL A 12 -1.94 10.20 4.47
CA VAL A 12 -1.08 9.03 4.26
C VAL A 12 -0.72 8.39 5.60
N GLU A 13 -0.26 9.20 6.56
CA GLU A 13 0.09 8.70 7.90
C GLU A 13 -1.10 8.03 8.58
N ALA A 14 -2.27 8.67 8.52
CA ALA A 14 -3.49 8.13 9.12
C ALA A 14 -3.90 6.80 8.48
N ALA A 15 -3.82 6.71 7.15
CA ALA A 15 -4.17 5.50 6.42
C ALA A 15 -3.21 4.35 6.75
N LEU A 16 -1.90 4.62 6.76
CA LEU A 16 -0.89 3.60 7.06
C LEU A 16 -1.08 3.04 8.47
N LYS A 17 -1.33 3.91 9.43
CA LYS A 17 -1.56 3.49 10.81
C LYS A 17 -2.77 2.56 10.90
N GLN A 18 -3.85 2.89 10.23
CA GLN A 18 -5.05 2.05 10.21
C GLN A 18 -4.80 0.71 9.52
N ILE A 19 -4.07 0.71 8.40
CA ILE A 19 -3.76 -0.52 7.67
C ILE A 19 -2.96 -1.48 8.58
N VAL A 20 -2.00 -0.96 9.33
CA VAL A 20 -1.23 -1.78 10.28
C VAL A 20 -2.14 -2.42 11.31
N GLU A 21 -3.08 -1.67 11.86
CA GLU A 21 -4.01 -2.17 12.87
C GLU A 21 -4.99 -3.19 12.30
N ILE A 22 -5.48 -2.96 11.08
CA ILE A 22 -6.47 -3.81 10.43
C ILE A 22 -5.87 -5.13 9.96
N SER A 23 -4.78 -5.07 9.23
CA SER A 23 -4.22 -6.22 8.52
C SER A 23 -3.04 -6.85 9.23
N LYS A 24 -2.36 -6.12 10.10
CA LYS A 24 -1.13 -6.55 10.78
C LYS A 24 -0.14 -7.14 9.78
N PRO A 25 0.22 -6.36 8.75
CA PRO A 25 1.07 -6.86 7.67
C PRO A 25 2.51 -7.05 8.13
N ARG A 26 3.27 -7.75 7.32
CA ARG A 26 4.71 -7.86 7.52
C ARG A 26 5.43 -6.61 7.07
N LYS A 27 4.92 -5.96 6.03
CA LYS A 27 5.56 -4.80 5.43
C LYS A 27 4.54 -3.96 4.69
N LEU A 28 4.74 -2.65 4.67
CA LEU A 28 4.00 -1.73 3.82
C LEU A 28 5.00 -0.97 2.95
N ILE A 29 4.73 -0.94 1.65
CA ILE A 29 5.57 -0.25 0.68
C ILE A 29 4.72 0.76 -0.08
N LEU A 30 5.16 2.03 -0.07
CA LEU A 30 4.55 3.05 -0.91
C LEU A 30 5.31 3.10 -2.23
N PHE A 31 4.58 3.24 -3.33
CA PHE A 31 5.19 3.37 -4.64
C PHE A 31 4.36 4.32 -5.51
N GLY A 32 4.74 4.50 -6.76
CA GLY A 32 4.02 5.35 -7.67
C GLY A 32 4.31 6.83 -7.48
N SER A 33 3.36 7.67 -7.88
CA SER A 33 3.55 9.12 -7.98
C SER A 33 3.86 9.80 -6.65
N TYR A 34 3.31 9.33 -5.55
CA TYR A 34 3.59 9.93 -4.24
C TYR A 34 5.07 9.84 -3.88
N VAL A 35 5.65 8.65 -4.06
CA VAL A 35 7.06 8.41 -3.75
C VAL A 35 7.97 9.10 -4.75
N ALA A 36 7.56 9.14 -6.02
CA ALA A 36 8.32 9.80 -7.06
C ALA A 36 8.28 11.33 -6.98
N GLY A 37 7.43 11.90 -6.12
CA GLY A 37 7.29 13.35 -6.01
C GLY A 37 6.50 13.98 -7.14
N THR A 38 5.72 13.18 -7.88
CA THR A 38 4.95 13.66 -9.02
C THR A 38 3.44 13.63 -8.76
N VAL A 39 3.04 13.72 -7.49
CA VAL A 39 1.63 13.71 -7.10
C VAL A 39 0.91 14.88 -7.74
N LYS A 40 -0.20 14.58 -8.40
CA LYS A 40 -1.09 15.57 -8.99
C LYS A 40 -2.43 15.53 -8.28
N ARG A 41 -3.31 16.49 -8.64
CA ARG A 41 -4.62 16.65 -8.02
C ARG A 41 -5.44 15.35 -7.98
N ASP A 42 -5.37 14.54 -9.02
CA ASP A 42 -6.14 13.31 -9.17
C ASP A 42 -5.28 12.04 -9.05
N SER A 43 -4.09 12.16 -8.48
CA SER A 43 -3.24 11.00 -8.23
C SER A 43 -3.77 10.16 -7.08
N ASP A 44 -3.59 8.83 -7.21
CA ASP A 44 -3.90 7.88 -6.14
C ASP A 44 -2.64 7.61 -5.32
N LEU A 45 -2.85 7.26 -4.05
CA LEU A 45 -1.77 6.73 -3.23
C LEU A 45 -1.66 5.22 -3.50
N ASP A 46 -0.52 4.78 -3.96
CA ASP A 46 -0.27 3.35 -4.24
C ASP A 46 0.40 2.69 -3.04
N VAL A 47 -0.28 1.74 -2.43
CA VAL A 47 0.20 1.02 -1.25
C VAL A 47 0.26 -0.47 -1.56
N LEU A 48 1.42 -1.07 -1.32
CA LEU A 48 1.58 -2.52 -1.37
C LEU A 48 1.61 -3.05 0.05
N VAL A 49 0.61 -3.88 0.39
CA VAL A 49 0.50 -4.53 1.69
C VAL A 49 1.08 -5.94 1.57
N VAL A 50 2.22 -6.16 2.20
CA VAL A 50 2.87 -7.47 2.19
C VAL A 50 2.45 -8.22 3.44
N THR A 51 1.75 -9.33 3.25
CA THR A 51 1.21 -10.12 4.35
C THR A 51 2.04 -11.38 4.59
N GLY A 52 1.80 -12.03 5.73
CA GLY A 52 2.31 -13.38 5.94
C GLY A 52 1.59 -14.37 5.04
N ASP A 53 2.08 -15.61 5.03
CA ASP A 53 1.51 -16.66 4.18
C ASP A 53 0.18 -17.22 4.68
N ASP A 54 -0.29 -16.72 5.83
CA ASP A 54 -1.58 -17.08 6.41
C ASP A 54 -2.78 -16.40 5.74
N VAL A 55 -2.53 -15.45 4.86
CA VAL A 55 -3.61 -14.79 4.12
C VAL A 55 -3.88 -15.57 2.84
N ASP A 56 -5.02 -16.25 2.80
CA ASP A 56 -5.39 -17.13 1.70
C ASP A 56 -5.79 -16.40 0.43
N ASN A 57 -6.43 -15.25 0.57
CA ASN A 57 -6.99 -14.52 -0.58
C ASN A 57 -6.62 -13.04 -0.50
N PRO A 58 -5.54 -12.63 -1.17
CA PRO A 58 -5.09 -11.24 -1.14
C PRO A 58 -6.15 -10.24 -1.64
N ARG A 59 -6.95 -10.62 -2.62
CA ARG A 59 -7.97 -9.73 -3.15
C ARG A 59 -9.06 -9.45 -2.10
N LYS A 60 -9.48 -10.46 -1.37
CA LYS A 60 -10.45 -10.29 -0.27
C LYS A 60 -9.85 -9.44 0.84
N GLU A 61 -8.58 -9.62 1.13
CA GLU A 61 -7.89 -8.83 2.14
C GLU A 61 -7.84 -7.36 1.74
N SER A 62 -7.57 -7.06 0.47
CA SER A 62 -7.58 -5.69 -0.04
C SER A 62 -8.94 -5.03 0.17
N ILE A 63 -10.01 -5.77 -0.13
CA ILE A 63 -11.39 -5.27 0.06
C ILE A 63 -11.68 -5.05 1.53
N ARG A 64 -11.27 -5.99 2.39
CA ARG A 64 -11.45 -5.88 3.84
C ARG A 64 -10.77 -4.64 4.40
N ILE A 65 -9.54 -4.40 3.98
CA ILE A 65 -8.78 -3.21 4.41
C ILE A 65 -9.51 -1.94 3.98
N ARG A 66 -9.92 -1.84 2.72
CA ARG A 66 -10.64 -0.68 2.21
C ARG A 66 -11.89 -0.37 3.01
N ARG A 67 -12.67 -1.40 3.30
CA ARG A 67 -13.93 -1.24 4.04
C ARG A 67 -13.71 -0.85 5.49
N ALA A 68 -12.61 -1.26 6.06
CA ALA A 68 -12.30 -0.98 7.46
C ALA A 68 -11.69 0.40 7.68
N LEU A 69 -11.11 1.02 6.64
CA LEU A 69 -10.54 2.35 6.75
C LEU A 69 -11.63 3.39 7.02
N LYS A 70 -11.40 4.24 8.01
CA LYS A 70 -12.37 5.26 8.42
C LYS A 70 -11.68 6.62 8.55
N GLY A 71 -12.41 7.67 8.19
CA GLY A 71 -11.94 9.03 8.36
C GLY A 71 -10.82 9.44 7.43
N VAL A 72 -10.51 8.63 6.43
CA VAL A 72 -9.50 8.95 5.44
C VAL A 72 -10.18 9.18 4.09
N SER A 73 -10.21 10.44 3.68
CA SER A 73 -10.81 10.84 2.41
C SER A 73 -9.69 11.05 1.40
N MET A 74 -9.32 9.98 0.71
CA MET A 74 -8.18 9.98 -0.19
C MET A 74 -8.31 8.83 -1.17
N SER A 75 -7.97 9.08 -2.42
CA SER A 75 -7.96 8.03 -3.43
C SER A 75 -6.74 7.13 -3.21
N MET A 76 -6.98 5.84 -3.05
CA MET A 76 -5.91 4.87 -2.79
C MET A 76 -6.08 3.62 -3.62
N ASP A 77 -4.96 3.08 -4.07
CA ASP A 77 -4.90 1.77 -4.69
C ASP A 77 -4.15 0.84 -3.74
N ILE A 78 -4.87 -0.10 -3.15
CA ILE A 78 -4.34 -1.02 -2.14
C ILE A 78 -4.14 -2.40 -2.77
N LEU A 79 -2.89 -2.77 -2.96
CA LEU A 79 -2.53 -4.09 -3.45
C LEU A 79 -2.04 -4.94 -2.30
N VAL A 80 -2.48 -6.19 -2.25
CA VAL A 80 -2.09 -7.13 -1.20
C VAL A 80 -1.34 -8.30 -1.85
N VAL A 81 -0.22 -8.68 -1.27
CA VAL A 81 0.58 -9.80 -1.73
C VAL A 81 1.20 -10.50 -0.51
N SER A 82 1.32 -11.83 -0.57
CA SER A 82 2.05 -12.54 0.47
C SER A 82 3.56 -12.33 0.29
N GLU A 83 4.29 -12.44 1.40
CA GLU A 83 5.74 -12.31 1.37
C GLU A 83 6.39 -13.32 0.42
N ARG A 84 5.89 -14.56 0.44
CA ARG A 84 6.40 -15.62 -0.44
C ARG A 84 6.20 -15.28 -1.91
N VAL A 85 5.01 -14.81 -2.29
CA VAL A 85 4.72 -14.44 -3.68
C VAL A 85 5.55 -13.24 -4.10
N LEU A 86 5.68 -12.24 -3.23
CA LEU A 86 6.48 -11.07 -3.51
C LEU A 86 7.95 -11.45 -3.81
N ASN A 87 8.52 -12.32 -2.98
CA ASN A 87 9.89 -12.75 -3.17
C ASN A 87 10.07 -13.56 -4.46
N ALA A 88 9.09 -14.38 -4.82
CA ALA A 88 9.12 -15.16 -6.05
C ALA A 88 9.03 -14.28 -7.29
N CYS A 89 8.36 -13.13 -7.20
CA CYS A 89 8.13 -12.21 -8.33
C CYS A 89 9.09 -11.03 -8.37
N ALA A 90 10.02 -10.94 -7.43
CA ALA A 90 10.87 -9.76 -7.28
C ALA A 90 11.68 -9.44 -8.54
N ASP A 91 12.15 -10.47 -9.24
CA ASP A 91 12.99 -10.30 -10.42
C ASP A 91 12.23 -10.44 -11.74
N ALA A 92 10.92 -10.68 -11.70
CA ALA A 92 10.14 -10.88 -12.90
C ALA A 92 9.90 -9.54 -13.60
N PRO A 93 10.34 -9.39 -14.87
CA PRO A 93 10.18 -8.12 -15.58
C PRO A 93 8.71 -7.81 -15.87
N GLY A 94 8.38 -6.52 -15.80
CA GLY A 94 7.05 -6.03 -16.14
C GLY A 94 5.99 -6.22 -15.08
N LEU A 95 6.32 -6.78 -13.92
CA LEU A 95 5.36 -6.93 -12.84
C LEU A 95 5.41 -5.72 -11.90
N ILE A 96 4.24 -5.34 -11.41
CA ILE A 96 4.09 -4.20 -10.50
C ILE A 96 4.88 -4.40 -9.20
N TYR A 97 5.04 -5.64 -8.74
CA TYR A 97 5.80 -5.95 -7.53
C TYR A 97 7.27 -5.60 -7.66
N ARG A 98 7.84 -5.85 -8.85
CA ARG A 98 9.22 -5.47 -9.12
C ARG A 98 9.40 -3.95 -9.05
N GLU A 99 8.46 -3.22 -9.64
CA GLU A 99 8.46 -1.77 -9.63
C GLU A 99 8.38 -1.24 -8.19
N ALA A 100 7.47 -1.80 -7.38
CA ALA A 100 7.31 -1.41 -5.99
C ALA A 100 8.58 -1.68 -5.17
N LEU A 101 9.25 -2.81 -5.40
CA LEU A 101 10.46 -3.16 -4.69
C LEU A 101 11.66 -2.27 -5.07
N ARG A 102 11.75 -1.90 -6.34
CA ARG A 102 12.90 -1.13 -6.83
C ARG A 102 12.78 0.37 -6.57
N LYS A 103 11.59 0.92 -6.75
CA LYS A 103 11.34 2.36 -6.67
C LYS A 103 10.49 2.78 -5.49
N GLY A 104 9.90 1.81 -4.80
CA GLY A 104 9.05 2.09 -3.66
C GLY A 104 9.83 2.40 -2.40
N LYS A 105 9.09 2.86 -1.39
CA LYS A 105 9.65 3.18 -0.09
C LYS A 105 8.96 2.30 0.95
N VAL A 106 9.75 1.55 1.71
CA VAL A 106 9.24 0.77 2.84
C VAL A 106 8.91 1.75 3.96
N VAL A 107 7.64 1.80 4.36
CA VAL A 107 7.17 2.72 5.39
C VAL A 107 6.78 2.01 6.68
N TYR A 108 6.69 0.70 6.65
CA TYR A 108 6.44 -0.11 7.84
C TYR A 108 7.03 -1.50 7.63
N GLU A 109 7.62 -2.04 8.67
CA GLU A 109 8.14 -3.40 8.66
C GLU A 109 7.95 -4.00 10.04
N SER A 110 7.30 -5.16 10.08
CA SER A 110 7.05 -5.88 11.34
C SER A 110 8.36 -6.40 11.94
N ALA A 111 8.47 -6.30 13.26
CA ALA A 111 9.63 -6.81 13.98
C ALA A 111 9.61 -8.34 14.13
N ALA A 112 8.49 -8.97 13.82
CA ALA A 112 8.36 -10.42 13.98
C ALA A 112 8.96 -11.17 12.80
#